data_bd5d1875ffc6b5bd12b8a548a6b937c9
#
_entry.id   bd5d1875ffc6b5bd12b8a548a6b937c9
#
_cell.length_a   1.000
_cell.length_b   1.000
_cell.length_c   1.000
_cell.angle_alpha   90.00
_cell.angle_beta   90.00
_cell.angle_gamma   90.00
#
_symmetry.space_group_name_H-M   'P 1'
#
loop_
_entity.id
_entity.type
_entity.pdbx_description
1 polymer ?
#
loop_
_entity_poly.entity_id
_entity_poly.type
_entity_poly.pdbx_seq_one_letter_code
_entity_poly.pdbx_strand_id
1 'polypeptide(L)'
;MKTICFYFQIHQPFRLKRYRFFDIGNDHYYYDDFQNEEIIHRIAEQCYLPANRTILEMIKTSGGKFKVAFSISGVALEQMEIYTPEVIDSFKELAATGNVEFLSETYAHSLSSLGDPEEFKHQVKKQEDKIKTLFGVKPKVFRNTELIYSDDISAMVSEMGYKGMLTEGAKHILGWKSPNYMYSSCVAPKLSLLLKNDRFSEDLSNRFSDYSWNEYPLTADKYMSWIAATPDSEQIINLFMNYEVLGSLHPASTGIFEFFKALPRFAADKGISFSTPSEVFTLIKPVDSISVPYPISWVDEERDCSLSLIHISEPTRL
;
A
#
# COMPACT_ATOMS: atom_id res chain seq x y z
N MET A 1 8.19 -19.94 12.07
CA MET A 1 7.94 -18.61 12.68
C MET A 1 7.24 -17.78 11.63
N LYS A 2 6.11 -17.17 11.98
CA LYS A 2 5.33 -16.34 11.05
C LYS A 2 5.81 -14.89 11.07
N THR A 3 5.75 -14.21 9.93
CA THR A 3 6.04 -12.78 9.84
C THR A 3 4.90 -12.05 9.15
N ILE A 4 4.59 -10.85 9.64
CA ILE A 4 3.62 -9.95 9.02
C ILE A 4 4.40 -8.92 8.21
N CYS A 5 3.97 -8.71 6.98
CA CYS A 5 4.46 -7.67 6.11
C CYS A 5 3.35 -6.62 5.94
N PHE A 6 3.45 -5.50 6.67
CA PHE A 6 2.55 -4.36 6.51
C PHE A 6 3.01 -3.48 5.36
N TYR A 7 2.06 -3.15 4.50
CA TYR A 7 2.24 -2.19 3.44
C TYR A 7 1.07 -1.19 3.44
N PHE A 8 1.41 0.09 3.39
CA PHE A 8 0.46 1.18 3.26
C PHE A 8 0.67 1.93 1.95
N GLN A 9 -0.42 2.17 1.24
CA GLN A 9 -0.43 3.03 0.08
C GLN A 9 -0.90 4.42 0.43
N ILE A 10 -0.27 5.43 -0.18
CA ILE A 10 -0.62 6.83 -0.05
C ILE A 10 -0.70 7.43 -1.44
N HIS A 11 -1.90 7.83 -1.82
CA HIS A 11 -2.14 8.52 -3.07
C HIS A 11 -3.18 9.61 -2.89
N GLN A 12 -2.86 10.82 -3.35
CA GLN A 12 -3.78 11.94 -3.45
C GLN A 12 -3.64 12.56 -4.84
N PRO A 13 -4.67 12.46 -5.70
CA PRO A 13 -4.62 13.09 -7.03
C PRO A 13 -4.71 14.60 -6.92
N PHE A 14 -4.13 15.32 -7.86
CA PHE A 14 -4.48 16.71 -8.07
C PHE A 14 -5.89 16.81 -8.63
N ARG A 15 -6.77 17.51 -7.92
CA ARG A 15 -8.14 17.76 -8.36
C ARG A 15 -8.15 18.89 -9.36
N LEU A 16 -8.99 18.72 -10.38
CA LEU A 16 -9.14 19.69 -11.45
C LEU A 16 -10.31 20.62 -11.12
N LYS A 17 -10.13 21.91 -11.39
CA LYS A 17 -11.23 22.87 -11.33
C LYS A 17 -12.25 22.60 -12.43
N ARG A 18 -13.47 23.08 -12.25
CA ARG A 18 -14.50 23.01 -13.29
C ARG A 18 -14.03 23.84 -14.50
N TYR A 19 -13.74 23.15 -15.61
CA TYR A 19 -13.26 23.72 -16.84
C TYR A 19 -14.43 23.87 -17.82
N ARG A 20 -14.62 25.08 -18.37
CA ARG A 20 -15.71 25.38 -19.30
C ARG A 20 -15.19 25.43 -20.73
N PHE A 21 -16.10 25.27 -21.70
CA PHE A 21 -15.75 25.36 -23.12
C PHE A 21 -15.01 26.65 -23.48
N PHE A 22 -15.39 27.80 -22.89
CA PHE A 22 -14.75 29.08 -23.14
C PHE A 22 -13.37 29.25 -22.49
N ASP A 23 -12.99 28.37 -21.59
CA ASP A 23 -11.65 28.39 -20.98
C ASP A 23 -10.63 27.68 -21.85
N ILE A 24 -11.06 26.89 -22.85
CA ILE A 24 -10.19 26.15 -23.77
C ILE A 24 -9.35 27.13 -24.58
N GLY A 25 -8.00 26.98 -24.47
CA GLY A 25 -7.03 27.85 -25.14
C GLY A 25 -6.82 29.24 -24.49
N ASN A 26 -7.61 29.60 -23.47
CA ASN A 26 -7.49 30.88 -22.75
C ASN A 26 -6.91 30.72 -21.34
N ASP A 27 -7.22 29.61 -20.67
CA ASP A 27 -6.70 29.27 -19.35
C ASP A 27 -6.05 27.89 -19.41
N HIS A 28 -4.79 27.83 -19.04
CA HIS A 28 -3.99 26.59 -19.03
C HIS A 28 -3.72 26.07 -17.61
N TYR A 29 -4.26 26.74 -16.60
CA TYR A 29 -4.16 26.31 -15.22
C TYR A 29 -5.38 25.48 -14.82
N TYR A 30 -5.22 24.16 -14.77
CA TYR A 30 -6.32 23.22 -14.62
C TYR A 30 -6.66 22.83 -13.18
N TYR A 31 -5.75 23.11 -12.22
CA TYR A 31 -5.86 22.63 -10.86
C TYR A 31 -6.79 23.49 -10.00
N ASP A 32 -7.50 22.83 -9.10
CA ASP A 32 -8.28 23.43 -8.02
C ASP A 32 -7.43 23.48 -6.76
N ASP A 33 -6.60 24.52 -6.62
CA ASP A 33 -5.69 24.65 -5.49
C ASP A 33 -6.41 24.68 -4.16
N PHE A 34 -7.54 25.41 -4.08
CA PHE A 34 -8.31 25.48 -2.85
C PHE A 34 -8.79 24.11 -2.39
N GLN A 35 -9.34 23.31 -3.29
CA GLN A 35 -9.81 21.97 -2.97
C GLN A 35 -8.63 21.02 -2.66
N ASN A 36 -7.51 21.14 -3.37
CA ASN A 36 -6.31 20.35 -3.11
C ASN A 36 -5.73 20.66 -1.73
N GLU A 37 -5.60 21.94 -1.38
CA GLU A 37 -5.11 22.41 -0.08
C GLU A 37 -6.03 21.95 1.05
N GLU A 38 -7.35 22.18 0.94
CA GLU A 38 -8.34 21.78 1.97
C GLU A 38 -8.27 20.28 2.26
N ILE A 39 -8.24 19.47 1.20
CA ILE A 39 -8.27 18.01 1.36
C ILE A 39 -6.96 17.50 1.94
N ILE A 40 -5.80 17.97 1.46
CA ILE A 40 -4.53 17.47 1.96
C ILE A 40 -4.30 17.86 3.42
N HIS A 41 -4.67 19.08 3.83
CA HIS A 41 -4.63 19.50 5.23
C HIS A 41 -5.53 18.63 6.11
N ARG A 42 -6.77 18.42 5.71
CA ARG A 42 -7.70 17.55 6.46
C ARG A 42 -7.15 16.13 6.63
N ILE A 43 -6.61 15.53 5.56
CA ILE A 43 -6.05 14.17 5.63
C ILE A 43 -4.75 14.17 6.46
N ALA A 44 -3.92 15.19 6.34
CA ALA A 44 -2.72 15.34 7.16
C ALA A 44 -3.05 15.34 8.66
N GLU A 45 -4.05 16.12 9.08
CA GLU A 45 -4.47 16.22 10.48
C GLU A 45 -5.18 14.96 11.00
N GLN A 46 -6.05 14.37 10.20
CA GLN A 46 -6.88 13.23 10.63
C GLN A 46 -6.15 11.88 10.51
N CYS A 47 -5.26 11.74 9.52
CA CYS A 47 -4.60 10.49 9.18
C CYS A 47 -3.07 10.60 9.29
N TYR A 48 -2.39 11.30 8.38
CA TYR A 48 -0.95 11.12 8.19
C TYR A 48 -0.11 11.47 9.42
N LEU A 49 -0.34 12.60 10.07
CA LEU A 49 0.41 12.99 11.24
C LEU A 49 0.13 12.09 12.47
N PRO A 50 -1.13 11.80 12.84
CA PRO A 50 -1.39 10.89 13.97
C PRO A 50 -0.97 9.45 13.67
N ALA A 51 -1.10 8.97 12.42
CA ALA A 51 -0.67 7.64 12.04
C ALA A 51 0.86 7.51 12.08
N ASN A 52 1.61 8.49 11.55
CA ASN A 52 3.07 8.49 11.60
C ASN A 52 3.59 8.51 13.05
N ARG A 53 2.94 9.30 13.92
CA ARG A 53 3.25 9.28 15.37
C ARG A 53 2.99 7.90 15.99
N THR A 54 1.87 7.28 15.65
CA THR A 54 1.51 5.94 16.14
C THR A 54 2.54 4.90 15.68
N ILE A 55 2.92 4.90 14.40
CA ILE A 55 3.92 3.98 13.87
C ILE A 55 5.29 4.21 14.53
N LEU A 56 5.70 5.46 14.72
CA LEU A 56 6.94 5.78 15.41
C LEU A 56 6.95 5.28 16.86
N GLU A 57 5.81 5.41 17.56
CA GLU A 57 5.62 4.85 18.89
C GLU A 57 5.71 3.32 18.88
N MET A 58 5.06 2.65 17.93
CA MET A 58 5.13 1.19 17.77
C MET A 58 6.57 0.70 17.52
N ILE A 59 7.33 1.40 16.70
CA ILE A 59 8.74 1.09 16.46
C ILE A 59 9.54 1.22 17.75
N LYS A 60 9.39 2.34 18.48
CA LYS A 60 10.13 2.62 19.72
C LYS A 60 9.76 1.62 20.82
N THR A 61 8.48 1.40 21.07
CA THR A 61 7.98 0.51 22.14
C THR A 61 8.28 -0.96 21.88
N SER A 62 8.36 -1.38 20.63
CA SER A 62 8.76 -2.75 20.25
C SER A 62 10.28 -2.97 20.23
N GLY A 63 11.08 -1.94 20.55
CA GLY A 63 12.54 -2.03 20.46
C GLY A 63 13.02 -2.23 19.02
N GLY A 64 12.37 -1.62 18.02
CA GLY A 64 12.69 -1.74 16.62
C GLY A 64 12.23 -3.05 15.97
N LYS A 65 11.35 -3.81 16.61
CA LYS A 65 10.84 -5.07 16.04
C LYS A 65 9.63 -4.86 15.12
N PHE A 66 8.90 -3.75 15.28
CA PHE A 66 7.84 -3.38 14.34
C PHE A 66 8.45 -2.78 13.08
N LYS A 67 8.03 -3.26 11.93
CA LYS A 67 8.49 -2.83 10.61
C LYS A 67 7.32 -2.66 9.68
N VAL A 68 7.45 -1.74 8.72
CA VAL A 68 6.37 -1.35 7.80
C VAL A 68 6.94 -0.87 6.47
N ALA A 69 6.15 -0.97 5.41
CA ALA A 69 6.48 -0.40 4.11
C ALA A 69 5.44 0.62 3.65
N PHE A 70 5.87 1.63 2.90
CA PHE A 70 5.02 2.65 2.29
C PHE A 70 5.26 2.75 0.80
N SER A 71 4.19 2.84 0.03
CA SER A 71 4.20 3.31 -1.34
C SER A 71 3.54 4.69 -1.36
N ILE A 72 4.27 5.70 -1.81
CA ILE A 72 3.77 7.07 -1.85
C ILE A 72 3.93 7.58 -3.28
N SER A 73 2.80 7.92 -3.92
CA SER A 73 2.85 8.44 -5.29
C SER A 73 3.55 9.80 -5.36
N GLY A 74 4.21 10.05 -6.47
CA GLY A 74 4.94 11.32 -6.68
C GLY A 74 4.03 12.54 -6.57
N VAL A 75 2.81 12.44 -7.09
CA VAL A 75 1.82 13.53 -7.01
C VAL A 75 1.31 13.78 -5.59
N ALA A 76 1.25 12.75 -4.75
CA ALA A 76 0.94 12.94 -3.33
C ALA A 76 2.10 13.63 -2.60
N LEU A 77 3.34 13.24 -2.90
CA LEU A 77 4.54 13.90 -2.36
C LEU A 77 4.62 15.36 -2.77
N GLU A 78 4.29 15.69 -4.03
CA GLU A 78 4.25 17.09 -4.49
C GLU A 78 3.23 17.92 -3.70
N GLN A 79 2.02 17.40 -3.49
CA GLN A 79 1.01 18.09 -2.69
C GLN A 79 1.45 18.27 -1.23
N MET A 80 2.07 17.25 -0.63
CA MET A 80 2.61 17.35 0.72
C MET A 80 3.72 18.39 0.83
N GLU A 81 4.63 18.48 -0.16
CA GLU A 81 5.68 19.52 -0.16
C GLU A 81 5.11 20.93 -0.28
N ILE A 82 4.01 21.11 -1.02
CA ILE A 82 3.39 22.42 -1.24
C ILE A 82 2.55 22.84 -0.03
N TYR A 83 1.70 21.96 0.47
CA TYR A 83 0.64 22.32 1.42
C TYR A 83 0.88 21.83 2.84
N THR A 84 1.59 20.70 3.04
CA THR A 84 1.78 20.06 4.36
C THR A 84 3.19 19.51 4.54
N PRO A 85 4.24 20.37 4.47
CA PRO A 85 5.64 19.93 4.57
C PRO A 85 5.97 19.19 5.87
N GLU A 86 5.23 19.44 6.95
CA GLU A 86 5.35 18.72 8.23
C GLU A 86 5.04 17.22 8.10
N VAL A 87 4.21 16.82 7.13
CA VAL A 87 3.95 15.40 6.84
C VAL A 87 5.21 14.77 6.25
N ILE A 88 5.88 15.45 5.31
CA ILE A 88 7.16 14.97 4.76
C ILE A 88 8.20 14.81 5.87
N ASP A 89 8.29 15.76 6.79
CA ASP A 89 9.25 15.70 7.89
C ASP A 89 8.94 14.53 8.83
N SER A 90 7.66 14.25 9.09
CA SER A 90 7.25 13.08 9.88
C SER A 90 7.62 11.76 9.20
N PHE A 91 7.56 11.66 7.86
CA PHE A 91 8.04 10.49 7.12
C PHE A 91 9.57 10.38 7.14
N LYS A 92 10.32 11.50 7.14
CA LYS A 92 11.78 11.47 7.33
C LYS A 92 12.17 10.94 8.71
N GLU A 93 11.40 11.29 9.77
CA GLU A 93 11.61 10.69 11.09
C GLU A 93 11.42 9.18 11.08
N LEU A 94 10.37 8.69 10.41
CA LEU A 94 10.13 7.27 10.23
C LEU A 94 11.27 6.60 9.44
N ALA A 95 11.72 7.20 8.34
CA ALA A 95 12.85 6.71 7.54
C ALA A 95 14.13 6.58 8.37
N ALA A 96 14.41 7.56 9.23
CA ALA A 96 15.59 7.58 10.08
C ALA A 96 15.64 6.43 11.10
N THR A 97 14.51 5.77 11.41
CA THR A 97 14.48 4.61 12.31
C THR A 97 15.13 3.37 11.72
N GLY A 98 15.26 3.27 10.39
CA GLY A 98 15.71 2.08 9.69
C GLY A 98 14.69 0.91 9.66
N ASN A 99 13.48 1.11 10.20
CA ASN A 99 12.41 0.10 10.25
C ASN A 99 11.31 0.30 9.21
N VAL A 100 11.50 1.28 8.33
CA VAL A 100 10.54 1.65 7.29
C VAL A 100 11.16 1.45 5.91
N GLU A 101 10.45 0.78 5.02
CA GLU A 101 10.83 0.62 3.62
C GLU A 101 9.91 1.44 2.72
N PHE A 102 10.49 2.25 1.82
CA PHE A 102 9.74 2.93 0.77
C PHE A 102 9.77 2.11 -0.51
N LEU A 103 8.59 1.90 -1.08
CA LEU A 103 8.40 1.14 -2.31
C LEU A 103 8.38 2.08 -3.51
N SER A 104 8.67 1.53 -4.68
CA SER A 104 8.49 2.23 -5.96
C SER A 104 7.12 1.94 -6.54
N GLU A 105 6.56 2.96 -7.20
CA GLU A 105 5.31 2.88 -7.95
C GLU A 105 5.35 3.85 -9.15
N THR A 106 4.25 3.97 -9.91
CA THR A 106 4.12 5.01 -10.94
C THR A 106 3.94 6.39 -10.28
N TYR A 107 4.60 7.41 -10.83
CA TYR A 107 4.63 8.76 -10.24
C TYR A 107 3.24 9.36 -10.03
N ALA A 108 2.39 9.25 -11.05
CA ALA A 108 1.03 9.79 -11.04
C ALA A 108 -0.05 8.76 -10.68
N HIS A 109 0.34 7.59 -10.13
CA HIS A 109 -0.58 6.49 -9.88
C HIS A 109 -1.33 6.08 -11.16
N SER A 110 -0.60 6.01 -12.27
CA SER A 110 -1.17 5.82 -13.60
C SER A 110 -1.33 4.36 -13.99
N LEU A 111 -2.17 4.10 -14.98
CA LEU A 111 -2.36 2.80 -15.62
C LEU A 111 -1.40 2.57 -16.80
N SER A 112 -0.31 3.33 -16.90
CA SER A 112 0.64 3.24 -18.02
C SER A 112 1.24 1.86 -18.22
N SER A 113 1.31 1.04 -17.16
CA SER A 113 1.74 -0.36 -17.26
C SER A 113 0.89 -1.23 -18.20
N LEU A 114 -0.33 -0.80 -18.52
CA LEU A 114 -1.26 -1.54 -19.39
C LEU A 114 -1.19 -1.12 -20.86
N GLY A 115 -0.62 0.04 -21.18
CA GLY A 115 -0.72 0.57 -22.53
C GLY A 115 0.52 1.25 -23.09
N ASP A 116 1.42 1.75 -22.23
CA ASP A 116 2.62 2.48 -22.65
C ASP A 116 3.83 2.11 -21.77
N PRO A 117 4.63 1.12 -22.18
CA PRO A 117 5.80 0.67 -21.43
C PRO A 117 6.87 1.77 -21.21
N GLU A 118 7.04 2.71 -22.14
CA GLU A 118 8.03 3.76 -22.00
C GLU A 118 7.58 4.81 -20.98
N GLU A 119 6.32 5.23 -21.04
CA GLU A 119 5.75 6.10 -20.02
C GLU A 119 5.74 5.42 -18.64
N PHE A 120 5.44 4.13 -18.59
CA PHE A 120 5.52 3.35 -17.35
C PHE A 120 6.91 3.44 -16.72
N LYS A 121 7.95 3.11 -17.49
CA LYS A 121 9.34 3.18 -17.02
C LYS A 121 9.74 4.61 -16.61
N HIS A 122 9.30 5.60 -17.38
CA HIS A 122 9.55 7.01 -17.08
C HIS A 122 8.95 7.42 -15.73
N GLN A 123 7.68 7.11 -15.48
CA GLN A 123 7.01 7.44 -14.23
C GLN A 123 7.62 6.72 -13.03
N VAL A 124 7.95 5.44 -13.18
CA VAL A 124 8.61 4.66 -12.11
C VAL A 124 9.96 5.29 -11.76
N LYS A 125 10.76 5.67 -12.77
CA LYS A 125 12.04 6.32 -12.54
C LYS A 125 11.89 7.68 -11.87
N LYS A 126 10.93 8.48 -12.29
CA LYS A 126 10.64 9.79 -11.69
C LYS A 126 10.26 9.66 -10.21
N GLN A 127 9.45 8.64 -9.85
CA GLN A 127 9.06 8.38 -8.47
C GLN A 127 10.26 7.88 -7.64
N GLU A 128 11.07 6.97 -8.17
CA GLU A 128 12.31 6.50 -7.50
C GLU A 128 13.23 7.68 -7.15
N ASP A 129 13.45 8.59 -8.10
CA ASP A 129 14.30 9.77 -7.89
C ASP A 129 13.71 10.72 -6.84
N LYS A 130 12.38 10.86 -6.80
CA LYS A 130 11.67 11.64 -5.78
C LYS A 130 11.85 11.05 -4.38
N ILE A 131 11.64 9.74 -4.22
CA ILE A 131 11.86 9.04 -2.95
C ILE A 131 13.31 9.17 -2.50
N LYS A 132 14.25 8.98 -3.41
CA LYS A 132 15.68 9.13 -3.10
C LYS A 132 16.02 10.55 -2.66
N THR A 133 15.45 11.56 -3.29
CA THR A 133 15.69 12.97 -2.94
C THR A 133 15.14 13.31 -1.56
N LEU A 134 13.94 12.84 -1.22
CA LEU A 134 13.27 13.19 0.04
C LEU A 134 13.75 12.38 1.24
N PHE A 135 13.99 11.08 1.03
CA PHE A 135 14.25 10.14 2.13
C PHE A 135 15.66 9.50 2.09
N GLY A 136 16.46 9.80 1.05
CA GLY A 136 17.84 9.29 0.94
C GLY A 136 17.95 7.80 0.62
N VAL A 137 16.83 7.11 0.31
CA VAL A 137 16.78 5.67 0.07
C VAL A 137 16.40 5.36 -1.36
N LYS A 138 16.95 4.29 -1.92
CA LYS A 138 16.55 3.77 -3.22
C LYS A 138 15.57 2.61 -3.03
N PRO A 139 14.32 2.69 -3.57
CA PRO A 139 13.39 1.58 -3.55
C PRO A 139 13.95 0.32 -4.22
N LYS A 140 13.66 -0.84 -3.65
CA LYS A 140 14.10 -2.15 -4.16
C LYS A 140 12.93 -3.05 -4.55
N VAL A 141 11.75 -2.69 -4.10
CA VAL A 141 10.50 -3.42 -4.29
C VAL A 141 9.51 -2.51 -5.00
N PHE A 142 8.81 -3.08 -5.94
CA PHE A 142 7.84 -2.39 -6.77
C PHE A 142 6.41 -2.73 -6.36
N ARG A 143 5.53 -1.75 -6.41
CA ARG A 143 4.08 -1.89 -6.27
C ARG A 143 3.41 -1.17 -7.43
N ASN A 144 2.64 -1.88 -8.24
CA ASN A 144 1.91 -1.24 -9.33
C ASN A 144 0.61 -0.60 -8.85
N THR A 145 0.13 0.39 -9.61
CA THR A 145 -1.19 1.01 -9.42
C THR A 145 -2.26 -0.08 -9.28
N GLU A 146 -3.14 0.06 -8.26
CA GLU A 146 -4.24 -0.87 -7.97
C GLU A 146 -3.80 -2.36 -7.85
N LEU A 147 -2.53 -2.61 -7.44
CA LEU A 147 -1.92 -3.95 -7.40
C LEU A 147 -2.01 -4.70 -8.73
N ILE A 148 -2.17 -3.99 -9.85
CA ILE A 148 -2.27 -4.59 -11.18
C ILE A 148 -1.00 -5.39 -11.48
N TYR A 149 -1.20 -6.65 -11.87
CA TYR A 149 -0.13 -7.58 -12.18
C TYR A 149 -0.45 -8.42 -13.41
N SER A 150 0.56 -8.68 -14.22
CA SER A 150 0.58 -9.70 -15.27
C SER A 150 2.01 -10.18 -15.52
N ASP A 151 2.15 -11.24 -16.29
CA ASP A 151 3.45 -11.74 -16.70
C ASP A 151 4.26 -10.68 -17.46
N ASP A 152 3.64 -9.90 -18.35
CA ASP A 152 4.29 -8.81 -19.09
C ASP A 152 4.77 -7.70 -18.15
N ILE A 153 3.94 -7.29 -17.18
CA ILE A 153 4.31 -6.28 -16.19
C ILE A 153 5.49 -6.78 -15.33
N SER A 154 5.47 -8.06 -14.94
CA SER A 154 6.55 -8.64 -14.15
C SER A 154 7.88 -8.67 -14.90
N ALA A 155 7.85 -8.92 -16.23
CA ALA A 155 9.03 -8.85 -17.09
C ALA A 155 9.60 -7.42 -17.10
N MET A 156 8.77 -6.40 -17.34
CA MET A 156 9.19 -5.00 -17.32
C MET A 156 9.79 -4.58 -15.96
N VAL A 157 9.15 -4.96 -14.85
CA VAL A 157 9.61 -4.66 -13.49
C VAL A 157 10.97 -5.33 -13.20
N SER A 158 11.13 -6.58 -13.65
CA SER A 158 12.40 -7.29 -13.52
C SER A 158 13.53 -6.65 -14.35
N GLU A 159 13.23 -6.19 -15.59
CA GLU A 159 14.18 -5.46 -16.44
C GLU A 159 14.64 -4.16 -15.80
N MET A 160 13.76 -3.45 -15.09
CA MET A 160 14.11 -2.24 -14.33
C MET A 160 14.99 -2.53 -13.10
N GLY A 161 15.24 -3.81 -12.77
CA GLY A 161 16.17 -4.25 -11.72
C GLY A 161 15.57 -4.43 -10.33
N TYR A 162 14.25 -4.39 -10.19
CA TYR A 162 13.58 -4.67 -8.93
C TYR A 162 13.73 -6.14 -8.52
N LYS A 163 13.77 -6.39 -7.20
CA LYS A 163 13.94 -7.74 -6.65
C LYS A 163 12.63 -8.41 -6.30
N GLY A 164 11.60 -7.61 -6.11
CA GLY A 164 10.29 -8.11 -5.77
C GLY A 164 9.18 -7.15 -6.11
N MET A 165 7.98 -7.68 -6.16
CA MET A 165 6.76 -6.95 -6.48
C MET A 165 5.64 -7.38 -5.54
N LEU A 166 4.80 -6.42 -5.16
CA LEU A 166 3.56 -6.67 -4.45
C LEU A 166 2.42 -6.79 -5.44
N THR A 167 1.54 -7.77 -5.24
CA THR A 167 0.40 -8.03 -6.12
C THR A 167 -0.80 -8.53 -5.33
N GLU A 168 -1.95 -8.59 -5.99
CA GLU A 168 -3.17 -9.15 -5.44
C GLU A 168 -3.06 -10.68 -5.33
N GLY A 169 -3.78 -11.24 -4.35
CA GLY A 169 -3.87 -12.69 -4.11
C GLY A 169 -5.06 -13.33 -4.81
N ALA A 170 -5.29 -13.01 -6.11
CA ALA A 170 -6.48 -13.40 -6.86
C ALA A 170 -6.77 -14.91 -6.80
N LYS A 171 -7.92 -15.29 -6.26
CA LYS A 171 -8.30 -16.70 -6.02
C LYS A 171 -8.31 -17.57 -7.28
N HIS A 172 -8.75 -17.01 -8.40
CA HIS A 172 -8.81 -17.76 -9.67
C HIS A 172 -7.42 -18.09 -10.25
N ILE A 173 -6.39 -17.29 -9.88
CA ILE A 173 -4.98 -17.56 -10.22
C ILE A 173 -4.37 -18.55 -9.22
N LEU A 174 -4.63 -18.34 -7.95
CA LEU A 174 -4.07 -19.19 -6.89
C LEU A 174 -4.70 -20.58 -6.86
N GLY A 175 -6.00 -20.70 -7.21
CA GLY A 175 -6.75 -21.94 -7.07
C GLY A 175 -6.76 -22.40 -5.60
N TRP A 176 -6.09 -23.53 -5.33
CA TRP A 176 -5.96 -24.07 -3.98
C TRP A 176 -4.75 -23.53 -3.18
N LYS A 177 -3.87 -22.74 -3.83
CA LYS A 177 -2.68 -22.17 -3.21
C LYS A 177 -3.05 -21.02 -2.26
N SER A 178 -2.27 -20.83 -1.20
CA SER A 178 -2.48 -19.74 -0.26
C SER A 178 -1.68 -18.48 -0.65
N PRO A 179 -2.21 -17.27 -0.44
CA PRO A 179 -1.44 -16.03 -0.60
C PRO A 179 -0.35 -15.85 0.46
N ASN A 180 -0.33 -16.70 1.49
CA ASN A 180 0.59 -16.60 2.62
C ASN A 180 1.96 -17.26 2.38
N TYR A 181 2.29 -17.49 1.12
CA TYR A 181 3.60 -17.95 0.68
C TYR A 181 4.24 -16.90 -0.23
N MET A 182 5.57 -16.95 -0.33
CA MET A 182 6.27 -16.20 -1.37
C MET A 182 6.30 -17.01 -2.67
N TYR A 183 6.02 -16.33 -3.77
CA TYR A 183 6.07 -16.91 -5.12
C TYR A 183 7.13 -16.21 -5.96
N SER A 184 7.40 -16.74 -7.13
CA SER A 184 8.17 -16.08 -8.18
C SER A 184 7.32 -15.88 -9.44
N SER A 185 7.70 -14.93 -10.29
CA SER A 185 7.10 -14.80 -11.61
C SER A 185 7.59 -15.95 -12.50
N CYS A 186 6.68 -16.54 -13.31
CA CYS A 186 7.06 -17.60 -14.23
C CYS A 186 7.95 -17.10 -15.39
N VAL A 187 7.76 -15.84 -15.82
CA VAL A 187 8.53 -15.22 -16.93
C VAL A 187 9.77 -14.49 -16.43
N ALA A 188 9.81 -14.10 -15.16
CA ALA A 188 10.93 -13.44 -14.51
C ALA A 188 11.28 -14.14 -13.18
N PRO A 189 11.89 -15.34 -13.18
CA PRO A 189 12.07 -16.17 -11.98
C PRO A 189 12.89 -15.53 -10.85
N LYS A 190 13.64 -14.46 -11.14
CA LYS A 190 14.39 -13.68 -10.15
C LYS A 190 13.55 -12.64 -9.43
N LEU A 191 12.34 -12.35 -9.92
CA LEU A 191 11.39 -11.44 -9.30
C LEU A 191 10.51 -12.21 -8.32
N SER A 192 10.67 -11.91 -7.04
CA SER A 192 9.83 -12.47 -5.97
C SER A 192 8.52 -11.73 -5.85
N LEU A 193 7.44 -12.44 -5.55
CA LEU A 193 6.08 -11.90 -5.45
C LEU A 193 5.53 -12.11 -4.05
N LEU A 194 5.03 -11.04 -3.44
CA LEU A 194 4.24 -11.07 -2.22
C LEU A 194 2.78 -10.77 -2.58
N LEU A 195 1.91 -11.67 -2.19
CA LEU A 195 0.50 -11.62 -2.51
C LEU A 195 -0.30 -11.11 -1.31
N LYS A 196 -1.22 -10.18 -1.53
CA LYS A 196 -2.11 -9.66 -0.49
C LYS A 196 -2.89 -10.80 0.15
N ASN A 197 -2.93 -10.84 1.46
CA ASN A 197 -3.95 -11.60 2.18
C ASN A 197 -5.19 -10.72 2.25
N ASP A 198 -6.12 -10.99 1.38
CA ASP A 198 -7.34 -10.21 1.23
C ASP A 198 -8.16 -10.20 2.53
N ARG A 199 -8.49 -11.36 3.06
CA ARG A 199 -9.32 -11.50 4.26
C ARG A 199 -8.82 -10.63 5.43
N PHE A 200 -7.55 -10.78 5.80
CA PHE A 200 -7.01 -10.02 6.94
C PHE A 200 -6.83 -8.54 6.61
N SER A 201 -6.55 -8.19 5.35
CA SER A 201 -6.49 -6.79 4.94
C SER A 201 -7.87 -6.13 5.00
N GLU A 202 -8.91 -6.80 4.49
CA GLU A 202 -10.30 -6.32 4.50
C GLU A 202 -10.88 -6.19 5.91
N ASP A 203 -10.55 -7.09 6.83
CA ASP A 203 -10.97 -7.02 8.22
C ASP A 203 -10.51 -5.71 8.89
N LEU A 204 -9.33 -5.19 8.50
CA LEU A 204 -8.82 -3.90 8.96
C LEU A 204 -9.32 -2.72 8.13
N SER A 205 -9.40 -2.88 6.80
CA SER A 205 -9.72 -1.77 5.90
C SER A 205 -11.18 -1.39 5.91
N ASN A 206 -12.08 -2.40 5.90
CA ASN A 206 -13.50 -2.15 5.69
C ASN A 206 -14.36 -2.51 6.90
N ARG A 207 -13.96 -3.53 7.69
CA ARG A 207 -14.81 -4.08 8.75
C ARG A 207 -14.50 -3.57 10.15
N PHE A 208 -13.35 -2.94 10.36
CA PHE A 208 -12.88 -2.54 11.69
C PHE A 208 -13.91 -1.73 12.49
N SER A 209 -14.62 -0.80 11.87
CA SER A 209 -15.65 0.03 12.51
C SER A 209 -17.07 -0.35 12.13
N ASP A 210 -17.28 -1.51 11.49
CA ASP A 210 -18.62 -1.99 11.12
C ASP A 210 -19.29 -2.68 12.29
N TYR A 211 -20.22 -2.00 12.95
CA TYR A 211 -21.02 -2.52 14.08
C TYR A 211 -21.93 -3.70 13.71
N SER A 212 -22.22 -3.90 12.42
CA SER A 212 -23.03 -5.01 11.94
C SER A 212 -22.23 -6.30 11.71
N TRP A 213 -20.90 -6.19 11.71
CA TRP A 213 -20.03 -7.33 11.52
C TRP A 213 -20.07 -8.28 12.73
N ASN A 214 -20.28 -9.56 12.48
CA ASN A 214 -20.43 -10.57 13.57
C ASN A 214 -19.20 -10.67 14.47
N GLU A 215 -18.02 -10.24 13.98
CA GLU A 215 -16.76 -10.27 14.73
C GLU A 215 -16.42 -8.93 15.39
N TYR A 216 -17.33 -7.94 15.29
CA TYR A 216 -17.15 -6.65 15.98
C TYR A 216 -17.29 -6.82 17.51
N PRO A 217 -16.49 -6.14 18.35
CA PRO A 217 -15.33 -5.32 17.97
C PRO A 217 -14.10 -6.17 17.64
N LEU A 218 -13.29 -5.71 16.68
CA LEU A 218 -12.01 -6.30 16.40
C LEU A 218 -10.95 -5.74 17.35
N THR A 219 -10.40 -6.63 18.19
CA THR A 219 -9.33 -6.30 19.13
C THR A 219 -7.98 -6.85 18.65
N ALA A 220 -6.87 -6.24 19.06
CA ALA A 220 -5.54 -6.63 18.57
C ALA A 220 -5.15 -8.06 18.98
N ASP A 221 -5.57 -8.53 20.16
CA ASP A 221 -5.35 -9.89 20.63
C ASP A 221 -6.14 -10.92 19.82
N LYS A 222 -7.40 -10.60 19.48
CA LYS A 222 -8.28 -11.42 18.63
C LYS A 222 -7.66 -11.54 17.24
N TYR A 223 -7.27 -10.41 16.64
CA TYR A 223 -6.68 -10.37 15.32
C TYR A 223 -5.35 -11.15 15.24
N MET A 224 -4.45 -10.96 16.21
CA MET A 224 -3.22 -11.73 16.29
C MET A 224 -3.47 -13.22 16.55
N SER A 225 -4.53 -13.58 17.25
CA SER A 225 -4.93 -14.98 17.46
C SER A 225 -5.38 -15.64 16.15
N TRP A 226 -6.11 -14.92 15.30
CA TRP A 226 -6.50 -15.41 13.98
C TRP A 226 -5.30 -15.64 13.07
N ILE A 227 -4.36 -14.69 13.06
CA ILE A 227 -3.11 -14.83 12.30
C ILE A 227 -2.29 -16.02 12.83
N ALA A 228 -2.20 -16.19 14.15
CA ALA A 228 -1.49 -17.32 14.75
C ALA A 228 -2.11 -18.67 14.39
N ALA A 229 -3.45 -18.72 14.22
CA ALA A 229 -4.19 -19.94 13.87
C ALA A 229 -4.08 -20.36 12.40
N THR A 230 -3.47 -19.55 11.52
CA THR A 230 -3.19 -20.00 10.15
C THR A 230 -2.21 -21.18 10.16
N PRO A 231 -2.19 -22.04 9.12
CA PRO A 231 -1.27 -23.17 9.06
C PRO A 231 0.20 -22.81 9.36
N ASP A 232 0.94 -23.66 10.07
CA ASP A 232 2.35 -23.39 10.40
C ASP A 232 3.28 -23.34 9.19
N SER A 233 2.87 -23.95 8.08
CA SER A 233 3.58 -23.88 6.78
C SER A 233 3.50 -22.50 6.15
N GLU A 234 2.48 -21.70 6.49
CA GLU A 234 2.28 -20.35 6.01
C GLU A 234 3.14 -19.37 6.81
N GLN A 235 4.22 -18.88 6.18
CA GLN A 235 5.24 -18.12 6.88
C GLN A 235 5.06 -16.61 6.79
N ILE A 236 4.26 -16.13 5.83
CA ILE A 236 4.11 -14.70 5.54
C ILE A 236 2.63 -14.32 5.56
N ILE A 237 2.29 -13.25 6.23
CA ILE A 237 0.96 -12.63 6.14
C ILE A 237 1.15 -11.21 5.60
N ASN A 238 0.72 -11.00 4.36
CA ASN A 238 0.84 -9.71 3.68
C ASN A 238 -0.43 -8.88 3.90
N LEU A 239 -0.31 -7.78 4.63
CA LEU A 239 -1.41 -6.86 4.96
C LEU A 239 -1.24 -5.57 4.17
N PHE A 240 -1.97 -5.46 3.07
CA PHE A 240 -1.87 -4.34 2.12
C PHE A 240 -3.14 -3.50 2.18
N MET A 241 -3.00 -2.21 2.43
CA MET A 241 -4.13 -1.31 2.55
C MET A 241 -3.75 0.15 2.30
N ASN A 242 -4.75 0.98 2.10
CA ASN A 242 -4.58 2.43 2.03
C ASN A 242 -4.25 2.98 3.43
N TYR A 243 -3.40 3.99 3.48
CA TYR A 243 -2.98 4.58 4.76
C TYR A 243 -4.11 5.34 5.45
N GLU A 244 -5.07 5.83 4.66
CA GLU A 244 -6.28 6.52 5.11
C GLU A 244 -7.19 5.64 5.99
N VAL A 245 -6.98 4.33 6.05
CA VAL A 245 -7.59 3.43 7.05
C VAL A 245 -7.34 3.95 8.47
N LEU A 246 -6.15 4.53 8.72
CA LEU A 246 -5.78 5.08 10.02
C LEU A 246 -6.23 6.53 10.17
N GLY A 247 -7.41 6.74 10.70
CA GLY A 247 -7.91 8.04 11.13
C GLY A 247 -8.86 8.73 10.14
N SER A 248 -8.78 8.44 8.85
CA SER A 248 -9.71 8.99 7.85
C SER A 248 -10.89 8.05 7.61
N LEU A 249 -10.66 6.82 7.18
CA LEU A 249 -11.72 5.82 6.99
C LEU A 249 -12.27 5.34 8.34
N HIS A 250 -11.39 5.03 9.27
CA HIS A 250 -11.75 4.74 10.66
C HIS A 250 -11.28 5.89 11.56
N PRO A 251 -12.15 6.83 11.94
CA PRO A 251 -11.81 7.96 12.81
C PRO A 251 -11.16 7.51 14.13
N ALA A 252 -10.37 8.38 14.76
CA ALA A 252 -9.69 8.09 16.02
C ALA A 252 -10.65 7.58 17.12
N SER A 253 -11.92 8.06 17.10
CA SER A 253 -12.96 7.62 18.04
C SER A 253 -13.32 6.13 17.93
N THR A 254 -12.97 5.46 16.85
CA THR A 254 -13.17 4.00 16.68
C THR A 254 -12.14 3.16 17.43
N GLY A 255 -11.07 3.79 17.95
CA GLY A 255 -9.99 3.09 18.62
C GLY A 255 -8.95 2.49 17.67
N ILE A 256 -8.94 2.84 16.39
CA ILE A 256 -8.01 2.28 15.38
C ILE A 256 -6.54 2.50 15.77
N PHE A 257 -6.18 3.67 16.28
CA PHE A 257 -4.80 3.94 16.69
C PHE A 257 -4.39 3.08 17.90
N GLU A 258 -5.26 2.90 18.88
CA GLU A 258 -4.99 2.05 20.04
C GLU A 258 -4.89 0.58 19.65
N PHE A 259 -5.71 0.15 18.69
CA PHE A 259 -5.59 -1.18 18.10
C PHE A 259 -4.19 -1.38 17.50
N PHE A 260 -3.73 -0.46 16.65
CA PHE A 260 -2.40 -0.56 16.03
C PHE A 260 -1.28 -0.54 17.06
N LYS A 261 -1.31 0.37 18.05
CA LYS A 261 -0.32 0.43 19.13
C LYS A 261 -0.18 -0.89 19.90
N ALA A 262 -1.27 -1.63 20.04
CA ALA A 262 -1.29 -2.90 20.75
C ALA A 262 -0.71 -4.07 19.92
N LEU A 263 -0.72 -4.00 18.58
CA LEU A 263 -0.31 -5.09 17.69
C LEU A 263 1.09 -5.65 17.99
N PRO A 264 2.16 -4.84 18.20
CA PRO A 264 3.49 -5.39 18.41
C PRO A 264 3.59 -6.27 19.66
N ARG A 265 2.86 -5.90 20.71
CA ARG A 265 2.83 -6.68 21.96
C ARG A 265 2.18 -8.04 21.73
N PHE A 266 0.96 -8.06 21.19
CA PHE A 266 0.23 -9.32 20.97
C PHE A 266 0.87 -10.21 19.91
N ALA A 267 1.54 -9.62 18.91
CA ALA A 267 2.34 -10.37 17.95
C ALA A 267 3.53 -11.07 18.66
N ALA A 268 4.24 -10.37 19.53
CA ALA A 268 5.35 -10.93 20.29
C ALA A 268 4.89 -12.08 21.20
N ASP A 269 3.74 -11.94 21.88
CA ASP A 269 3.15 -12.98 22.73
C ASP A 269 2.82 -14.27 21.94
N LYS A 270 2.56 -14.15 20.64
CA LYS A 270 2.27 -15.26 19.71
C LYS A 270 3.50 -15.74 18.92
N GLY A 271 4.68 -15.16 19.14
CA GLY A 271 5.89 -15.49 18.38
C GLY A 271 5.84 -15.04 16.90
N ILE A 272 5.01 -14.02 16.60
CA ILE A 272 4.89 -13.42 15.27
C ILE A 272 5.83 -12.22 15.15
N SER A 273 6.56 -12.11 14.05
CA SER A 273 7.46 -10.99 13.76
C SER A 273 6.87 -10.05 12.71
N PHE A 274 7.51 -8.88 12.55
CA PHE A 274 7.23 -7.95 11.46
C PHE A 274 8.47 -7.84 10.58
N SER A 275 8.28 -7.79 9.26
CA SER A 275 9.37 -7.66 8.30
C SER A 275 8.98 -6.72 7.18
N THR A 276 9.96 -6.01 6.63
CA THR A 276 9.77 -5.29 5.38
C THR A 276 9.78 -6.26 4.18
N PRO A 277 9.19 -5.89 3.03
CA PRO A 277 9.24 -6.71 1.81
C PRO A 277 10.66 -7.15 1.44
N SER A 278 11.63 -6.25 1.46
CA SER A 278 13.03 -6.58 1.14
C SER A 278 13.64 -7.60 2.10
N GLU A 279 13.29 -7.56 3.37
CA GLU A 279 13.76 -8.56 4.35
C GLU A 279 13.14 -9.93 4.08
N VAL A 280 11.84 -9.96 3.77
CA VAL A 280 11.15 -11.21 3.43
C VAL A 280 11.83 -11.91 2.25
N PHE A 281 12.22 -11.17 1.20
CA PHE A 281 12.91 -11.74 0.05
C PHE A 281 14.30 -12.32 0.36
N THR A 282 14.91 -11.89 1.46
CA THR A 282 16.21 -12.46 1.90
C THR A 282 16.03 -13.64 2.85
N LEU A 283 14.95 -13.68 3.62
CA LEU A 283 14.72 -14.67 4.66
C LEU A 283 13.99 -15.92 4.14
N ILE A 284 13.12 -15.75 3.15
CA ILE A 284 12.22 -16.80 2.66
C ILE A 284 12.49 -17.02 1.17
N LYS A 285 12.37 -18.27 0.73
CA LYS A 285 12.47 -18.62 -0.69
C LYS A 285 11.08 -18.81 -1.30
N PRO A 286 10.90 -18.48 -2.59
CA PRO A 286 9.67 -18.81 -3.30
C PRO A 286 9.37 -20.30 -3.22
N VAL A 287 8.12 -20.65 -2.92
CA VAL A 287 7.67 -22.05 -2.88
C VAL A 287 7.32 -22.57 -4.26
N ASP A 288 6.90 -21.67 -5.15
CA ASP A 288 6.45 -21.99 -6.50
C ASP A 288 6.51 -20.75 -7.39
N SER A 289 6.24 -20.91 -8.66
CA SER A 289 6.01 -19.82 -9.61
C SER A 289 4.53 -19.69 -9.95
N ILE A 290 4.10 -18.46 -10.24
CA ILE A 290 2.76 -18.19 -10.76
C ILE A 290 2.84 -17.57 -12.14
N SER A 291 1.87 -17.94 -13.00
CA SER A 291 1.68 -17.38 -14.33
C SER A 291 0.35 -16.63 -14.36
N VAL A 292 0.41 -15.41 -14.82
CA VAL A 292 -0.75 -14.50 -14.92
C VAL A 292 -0.72 -13.86 -16.30
N PRO A 293 -1.24 -14.57 -17.33
CA PRO A 293 -1.15 -14.14 -18.74
C PRO A 293 -2.00 -12.89 -19.05
N TYR A 294 -2.98 -12.58 -18.20
CA TYR A 294 -3.84 -11.41 -18.34
C TYR A 294 -3.75 -10.55 -17.07
N PRO A 295 -3.83 -9.21 -17.17
CA PRO A 295 -3.79 -8.36 -16.00
C PRO A 295 -4.86 -8.69 -14.97
N ILE A 296 -4.44 -8.87 -13.73
CA ILE A 296 -5.30 -8.96 -12.56
C ILE A 296 -5.14 -7.72 -11.70
N SER A 297 -6.13 -7.44 -10.88
CA SER A 297 -6.13 -6.35 -9.90
C SER A 297 -6.95 -6.74 -8.67
N TRP A 298 -7.07 -5.86 -7.71
CA TRP A 298 -7.94 -6.09 -6.55
C TRP A 298 -9.43 -6.31 -6.91
N VAL A 299 -9.88 -5.87 -8.09
CA VAL A 299 -11.26 -6.12 -8.60
C VAL A 299 -11.53 -7.61 -8.80
N ASP A 300 -10.49 -8.41 -9.01
CA ASP A 300 -10.60 -9.85 -9.26
C ASP A 300 -10.84 -10.67 -7.99
N GLU A 301 -10.75 -10.06 -6.82
CA GLU A 301 -10.97 -10.67 -5.50
C GLU A 301 -12.44 -10.71 -5.14
N GLU A 302 -13.41 -10.90 -5.74
CA GLU A 302 -14.84 -10.88 -5.39
C GLU A 302 -15.48 -9.49 -5.40
N ARG A 303 -15.74 -8.96 -6.58
CA ARG A 303 -16.77 -7.93 -6.86
C ARG A 303 -17.01 -6.89 -5.76
N ASP A 304 -15.99 -6.59 -5.00
CA ASP A 304 -16.09 -5.51 -4.04
C ASP A 304 -15.92 -4.19 -4.79
N CYS A 305 -17.05 -3.55 -5.08
CA CYS A 305 -17.07 -2.19 -5.59
C CYS A 305 -16.67 -1.24 -4.48
N SER A 306 -15.39 -1.19 -4.13
CA SER A 306 -14.92 -0.18 -3.20
C SER A 306 -15.13 1.22 -3.79
N LEU A 307 -15.26 2.20 -2.91
CA LEU A 307 -15.51 3.60 -3.26
C LEU A 307 -14.53 4.18 -4.30
N SER A 308 -13.34 3.61 -4.47
CA SER A 308 -12.38 4.07 -5.48
C SER A 308 -12.79 3.72 -6.91
N LEU A 309 -13.47 2.60 -7.14
CA LEU A 309 -14.00 2.25 -8.46
C LEU A 309 -15.26 3.01 -8.85
N ILE A 310 -16.08 3.43 -7.89
CA ILE A 310 -17.26 4.24 -8.19
C ILE A 310 -16.84 5.54 -8.90
N HIS A 311 -15.69 6.10 -8.54
CA HIS A 311 -15.16 7.30 -9.20
C HIS A 311 -14.54 7.04 -10.58
N ILE A 312 -14.16 5.78 -10.90
CA ILE A 312 -13.60 5.40 -12.20
C ILE A 312 -14.69 4.91 -13.15
N SER A 313 -15.71 4.22 -12.65
CA SER A 313 -16.75 3.57 -13.45
C SER A 313 -18.01 4.38 -13.70
N GLU A 314 -18.21 5.50 -13.01
CA GLU A 314 -19.26 6.48 -13.36
C GLU A 314 -18.63 7.71 -14.01
N PRO A 315 -18.54 7.76 -15.36
CA PRO A 315 -18.40 9.04 -16.00
C PRO A 315 -19.70 9.80 -15.72
N THR A 316 -19.59 10.81 -14.87
CA THR A 316 -20.58 11.89 -14.65
C THR A 316 -21.83 11.75 -15.52
N ARG A 317 -22.91 11.20 -14.98
CA ARG A 317 -24.24 11.50 -15.51
C ARG A 317 -24.46 12.98 -15.29
N LEU A 318 -24.37 13.73 -16.40
CA LEU A 318 -24.90 15.09 -16.54
C LEU A 318 -26.41 15.07 -16.39
#